data_46d526e6f44872a69a56c4bdfb849c77
#
_entry.id   46d526e6f44872a69a56c4bdfb849c77
#
_cell.length_a   1.000
_cell.length_b   1.000
_cell.length_c   1.000
_cell.angle_alpha   90.00
_cell.angle_beta   90.00
_cell.angle_gamma   90.00
#
_symmetry.space_group_name_H-M   'P 1'
#
loop_
_entity.id
_entity.type
_entity.pdbx_description
1 polymer ?
#
loop_
_entity_poly.entity_id
_entity_poly.type
_entity_poly.pdbx_seq_one_letter_code
_entity_poly.pdbx_strand_id
1 'polypeptide(L)'
;MTAVEFIEPLTHEEGVSQATKLFVDTYGAAPEGVWAAPGRVNLIGEHTDYNAGLCLPIALPHRTFIALNPREDTKVRVVSGVAPDKVAEADLDGLKARGVDGWSAYPTGVAWALRQAGFDKVKGFDAAFVSCVPLGSGLSSSAAMTCSTALALDDVYGLGYGDSDAGRVTLINAAIKSENEMAGASTGGLDQNASMRCTAGHALLLDCRPELTPLENVSQQEFDLDKYNLELLVVDTQAPHQLNDGQYAQRRATCEQAAKILGVANLRVTADGIAKADDPFQALKETLDALPDETMKKRVRHVVTEIERVRSFVRAFANGDIEAAGRLFNASHDSLAADYEVTVPELDVAVDVARKNGAYGARMTGGGFGGSIIALVDKGRSQEVAQKIADEFEKQGFHAPRALAAYAAKSASREA
;
A
#
# COMPACT_ATOMS: atom_id res chain seq x y z
N MET A 1 6.27 28.82 14.67
CA MET A 1 5.50 27.73 14.03
C MET A 1 6.00 27.60 12.59
N THR A 2 6.64 26.50 12.29
CA THR A 2 7.07 26.20 10.90
C THR A 2 5.86 25.67 10.16
N ALA A 3 5.63 26.15 8.92
CA ALA A 3 4.54 25.64 8.11
C ALA A 3 4.76 24.14 7.82
N VAL A 4 3.68 23.34 7.88
CA VAL A 4 3.75 21.92 7.52
C VAL A 4 4.14 21.79 6.06
N GLU A 5 5.08 20.88 5.77
CA GLU A 5 5.52 20.58 4.41
C GLU A 5 4.46 19.75 3.69
N PHE A 6 4.01 20.24 2.52
CA PHE A 6 3.19 19.46 1.59
C PHE A 6 4.08 18.87 0.50
N ILE A 7 4.02 17.55 0.36
CA ILE A 7 4.74 16.81 -0.68
C ILE A 7 3.85 16.78 -1.92
N GLU A 8 4.27 17.50 -2.95
CA GLU A 8 3.54 17.51 -4.22
C GLU A 8 3.95 16.33 -5.09
N PRO A 9 3.01 15.74 -5.85
CA PRO A 9 3.35 14.71 -6.82
C PRO A 9 4.16 15.32 -7.98
N LEU A 10 5.14 14.58 -8.49
CA LEU A 10 5.79 14.96 -9.74
C LEU A 10 4.77 14.91 -10.88
N THR A 11 4.79 15.93 -11.74
CA THR A 11 4.07 15.85 -13.01
C THR A 11 4.65 14.75 -13.90
N HIS A 12 3.90 14.36 -14.92
CA HIS A 12 4.38 13.40 -15.91
C HIS A 12 5.72 13.84 -16.53
N GLU A 13 5.80 15.11 -16.99
CA GLU A 13 6.97 15.69 -17.62
C GLU A 13 8.18 15.76 -16.68
N GLU A 14 7.95 16.16 -15.42
CA GLU A 14 9.01 16.21 -14.42
C GLU A 14 9.56 14.82 -14.12
N GLY A 15 8.69 13.85 -13.90
CA GLY A 15 9.09 12.47 -13.59
C GLY A 15 9.88 11.83 -14.74
N VAL A 16 9.39 11.95 -15.97
CA VAL A 16 10.07 11.47 -17.18
C VAL A 16 11.43 12.15 -17.36
N SER A 17 11.47 13.49 -17.26
CA SER A 17 12.70 14.26 -17.43
C SER A 17 13.75 13.92 -16.39
N GLN A 18 13.37 13.85 -15.10
CA GLN A 18 14.30 13.55 -14.02
C GLN A 18 14.85 12.11 -14.11
N ALA A 19 13.99 11.12 -14.39
CA ALA A 19 14.41 9.73 -14.51
C ALA A 19 15.34 9.53 -15.72
N THR A 20 14.99 10.13 -16.89
CA THR A 20 15.82 10.09 -18.09
C THR A 20 17.17 10.77 -17.85
N LYS A 21 17.18 11.96 -17.21
CA LYS A 21 18.42 12.66 -16.92
C LYS A 21 19.34 11.84 -16.01
N LEU A 22 18.81 11.27 -14.92
CA LEU A 22 19.57 10.42 -14.00
C LEU A 22 20.15 9.21 -14.74
N PHE A 23 19.37 8.60 -15.63
CA PHE A 23 19.80 7.46 -16.44
C PHE A 23 20.96 7.84 -17.37
N VAL A 24 20.82 8.93 -18.12
CA VAL A 24 21.86 9.42 -19.07
C VAL A 24 23.12 9.82 -18.33
N ASP A 25 23.01 10.54 -17.24
CA ASP A 25 24.15 10.96 -16.41
C ASP A 25 24.92 9.76 -15.86
N THR A 26 24.21 8.66 -15.53
CA THR A 26 24.82 7.46 -14.94
C THR A 26 25.40 6.51 -15.97
N TYR A 27 24.69 6.26 -17.08
CA TYR A 27 25.04 5.19 -18.03
C TYR A 27 25.53 5.68 -19.39
N GLY A 28 25.44 6.99 -19.68
CA GLY A 28 25.95 7.60 -20.91
C GLY A 28 25.14 7.30 -22.18
N ALA A 29 23.92 6.75 -22.04
CA ALA A 29 23.03 6.40 -23.15
C ALA A 29 21.59 6.82 -22.83
N ALA A 30 20.73 6.95 -23.83
CA ALA A 30 19.31 7.17 -23.61
C ALA A 30 18.64 5.88 -23.13
N PRO A 31 17.63 5.94 -22.24
CA PRO A 31 16.86 4.76 -21.87
C PRO A 31 15.96 4.31 -23.03
N GLU A 32 15.58 3.02 -23.05
CA GLU A 32 14.58 2.45 -23.97
C GLU A 32 13.19 3.06 -23.72
N GLY A 33 12.89 3.37 -22.45
CA GLY A 33 11.64 3.98 -22.06
C GLY A 33 11.65 4.41 -20.60
N VAL A 34 10.54 5.04 -20.21
CA VAL A 34 10.23 5.41 -18.83
C VAL A 34 8.87 4.85 -18.45
N TRP A 35 8.81 4.17 -17.30
CA TRP A 35 7.59 3.63 -16.72
C TRP A 35 7.40 4.21 -15.32
N ALA A 36 6.16 4.24 -14.85
CA ALA A 36 5.89 4.69 -13.51
C ALA A 36 4.79 3.87 -12.84
N ALA A 37 4.90 3.69 -11.54
CA ALA A 37 3.89 3.05 -10.72
C ALA A 37 3.61 3.88 -9.46
N PRO A 38 2.34 3.99 -9.02
CA PRO A 38 1.96 4.78 -7.87
C PRO A 38 2.23 4.06 -6.55
N GLY A 39 2.43 4.86 -5.48
CA GLY A 39 2.14 4.42 -4.13
C GLY A 39 0.63 4.28 -3.91
N ARG A 40 0.23 3.92 -2.68
CA ARG A 40 -1.19 3.75 -2.33
C ARG A 40 -1.49 4.24 -0.92
N VAL A 41 -2.75 4.58 -0.68
CA VAL A 41 -3.37 4.51 0.64
C VAL A 41 -4.46 3.45 0.63
N ASN A 42 -4.63 2.76 1.73
CA ASN A 42 -5.80 1.90 1.92
C ASN A 42 -6.86 2.70 2.70
N LEU A 43 -8.02 2.92 2.11
CA LEU A 43 -9.08 3.69 2.73
C LEU A 43 -9.60 2.99 3.99
N ILE A 44 -9.82 1.67 3.90
CA ILE A 44 -10.30 0.84 4.99
C ILE A 44 -10.02 -0.64 4.70
N GLY A 45 -9.93 -1.47 5.75
CA GLY A 45 -9.64 -2.91 5.60
C GLY A 45 -8.20 -3.28 5.89
N GLU A 46 -7.56 -2.65 6.88
CA GLU A 46 -6.21 -3.02 7.32
C GLU A 46 -6.19 -4.35 8.04
N HIS A 47 -5.12 -5.12 7.77
CA HIS A 47 -4.86 -6.43 8.34
C HIS A 47 -5.92 -7.51 8.04
N THR A 48 -6.70 -7.30 6.96
CA THR A 48 -7.69 -8.26 6.50
C THR A 48 -7.23 -9.08 5.30
N ASP A 49 -6.26 -8.62 4.52
CA ASP A 49 -5.77 -9.25 3.30
C ASP A 49 -5.26 -10.69 3.54
N TYR A 50 -4.41 -10.90 4.51
CA TYR A 50 -3.92 -12.24 4.88
C TYR A 50 -4.96 -13.10 5.67
N ASN A 51 -6.14 -12.55 5.92
CA ASN A 51 -7.30 -13.24 6.51
C ASN A 51 -8.38 -13.55 5.46
N ALA A 52 -8.05 -13.51 4.17
CA ALA A 52 -8.99 -13.62 3.05
C ALA A 52 -10.09 -12.55 3.08
N GLY A 53 -9.80 -11.38 3.69
CA GLY A 53 -10.76 -10.31 3.91
C GLY A 53 -10.93 -9.37 2.72
N LEU A 54 -11.41 -8.16 3.02
CA LEU A 54 -11.65 -7.10 2.07
C LEU A 54 -10.77 -5.90 2.35
N CYS A 55 -10.18 -5.31 1.31
CA CYS A 55 -9.41 -4.08 1.35
C CYS A 55 -9.93 -3.09 0.32
N LEU A 56 -9.76 -1.79 0.57
CA LEU A 56 -10.26 -0.75 -0.33
C LEU A 56 -9.18 0.31 -0.60
N PRO A 57 -8.07 -0.03 -1.28
CA PRO A 57 -7.04 0.96 -1.61
C PRO A 57 -7.43 1.87 -2.78
N ILE A 58 -6.77 3.03 -2.81
CA ILE A 58 -6.63 3.89 -4.00
C ILE A 58 -5.16 4.03 -4.37
N ALA A 59 -4.86 4.17 -5.65
CA ALA A 59 -3.56 4.61 -6.11
C ALA A 59 -3.38 6.10 -5.83
N LEU A 60 -2.19 6.48 -5.37
CA LEU A 60 -1.82 7.88 -5.15
C LEU A 60 -1.38 8.56 -6.46
N PRO A 61 -1.46 9.90 -6.55
CA PRO A 61 -0.80 10.64 -7.62
C PRO A 61 0.72 10.59 -7.51
N HIS A 62 1.27 10.30 -6.33
CA HIS A 62 2.70 10.14 -6.07
C HIS A 62 3.19 8.81 -6.65
N ARG A 63 4.25 8.87 -7.47
CA ARG A 63 4.71 7.73 -8.28
C ARG A 63 6.22 7.54 -8.15
N THR A 64 6.66 6.32 -8.40
CA THR A 64 8.06 5.99 -8.68
C THR A 64 8.22 5.83 -10.18
N PHE A 65 9.11 6.62 -10.77
CA PHE A 65 9.49 6.57 -12.18
C PHE A 65 10.76 5.74 -12.34
N ILE A 66 10.81 4.90 -13.34
CA ILE A 66 11.97 4.09 -13.73
C ILE A 66 12.30 4.34 -15.19
N ALA A 67 13.51 4.85 -15.47
CA ALA A 67 14.09 4.82 -16.80
C ALA A 67 14.94 3.57 -16.94
N LEU A 68 14.76 2.77 -17.99
CA LEU A 68 15.36 1.44 -18.10
C LEU A 68 15.85 1.13 -19.52
N ASN A 69 16.98 0.41 -19.59
CA ASN A 69 17.46 -0.29 -20.79
C ASN A 69 17.65 -1.78 -20.49
N PRO A 70 17.19 -2.67 -21.38
CA PRO A 70 17.52 -4.09 -21.29
C PRO A 70 19.01 -4.33 -21.60
N ARG A 71 19.57 -5.42 -21.08
CA ARG A 71 20.93 -5.88 -21.33
C ARG A 71 20.93 -7.24 -22.00
N GLU A 72 22.01 -7.55 -22.69
CA GLU A 72 22.21 -8.90 -23.28
C GLU A 72 22.83 -9.90 -22.28
N ASP A 73 23.45 -9.41 -21.22
CA ASP A 73 23.99 -10.22 -20.12
C ASP A 73 22.97 -10.33 -18.95
N THR A 74 23.38 -10.93 -17.85
CA THR A 74 22.54 -11.14 -16.65
C THR A 74 22.77 -10.10 -15.53
N LYS A 75 23.54 -9.04 -15.82
CA LYS A 75 23.84 -8.00 -14.83
C LYS A 75 22.70 -7.02 -14.66
N VAL A 76 22.40 -6.70 -13.41
CA VAL A 76 21.47 -5.65 -13.01
C VAL A 76 22.27 -4.51 -12.42
N ARG A 77 22.12 -3.30 -12.97
CA ARG A 77 22.73 -2.08 -12.42
C ARG A 77 21.64 -1.05 -12.19
N VAL A 78 21.55 -0.57 -10.97
CA VAL A 78 20.47 0.34 -10.58
C VAL A 78 20.99 1.53 -9.78
N VAL A 79 20.46 2.71 -10.06
CA VAL A 79 20.76 3.96 -9.36
C VAL A 79 19.46 4.63 -8.90
N SER A 80 19.52 5.34 -7.78
CA SER A 80 18.38 6.07 -7.23
C SER A 80 18.69 7.58 -7.12
N GLY A 81 17.69 8.40 -7.40
CA GLY A 81 17.80 9.85 -7.25
C GLY A 81 18.12 10.34 -5.84
N VAL A 82 17.87 9.53 -4.82
CA VAL A 82 18.28 9.84 -3.43
C VAL A 82 19.76 9.57 -3.15
N ALA A 83 20.45 8.82 -4.03
CA ALA A 83 21.88 8.53 -3.95
C ALA A 83 22.48 8.40 -5.36
N PRO A 84 22.49 9.51 -6.14
CA PRO A 84 22.80 9.47 -7.58
C PRO A 84 24.23 9.02 -7.91
N ASP A 85 25.14 9.12 -6.97
CA ASP A 85 26.55 8.70 -7.13
C ASP A 85 26.79 7.23 -6.79
N LYS A 86 25.75 6.47 -6.43
CA LYS A 86 25.87 5.06 -5.99
C LYS A 86 25.07 4.14 -6.90
N VAL A 87 25.78 3.46 -7.81
CA VAL A 87 25.20 2.37 -8.61
C VAL A 87 25.31 1.07 -7.81
N ALA A 88 24.17 0.42 -7.59
CA ALA A 88 24.14 -0.93 -7.04
C ALA A 88 24.15 -1.95 -8.19
N GLU A 89 24.89 -3.03 -8.02
CA GLU A 89 25.08 -4.08 -9.03
C GLU A 89 24.74 -5.46 -8.47
N ALA A 90 24.14 -6.30 -9.30
CA ALA A 90 23.89 -7.71 -9.01
C ALA A 90 24.02 -8.54 -10.31
N ASP A 91 24.13 -9.84 -10.17
CA ASP A 91 24.09 -10.78 -11.30
C ASP A 91 22.95 -11.78 -11.08
N LEU A 92 22.07 -11.93 -12.06
CA LEU A 92 20.94 -12.85 -11.98
C LEU A 92 21.35 -14.32 -12.09
N ASP A 93 22.54 -14.58 -12.66
CA ASP A 93 23.05 -15.94 -12.77
C ASP A 93 23.46 -16.50 -11.39
N GLY A 94 22.86 -17.62 -11.02
CA GLY A 94 23.08 -18.24 -9.72
C GLY A 94 22.49 -17.49 -8.53
N LEU A 95 21.74 -16.39 -8.77
CA LEU A 95 21.14 -15.60 -7.70
C LEU A 95 20.10 -16.43 -6.95
N LYS A 96 20.19 -16.41 -5.62
CA LYS A 96 19.26 -17.08 -4.69
C LYS A 96 18.43 -16.06 -3.96
N ALA A 97 17.34 -16.52 -3.35
CA ALA A 97 16.56 -15.73 -2.42
C ALA A 97 17.48 -15.10 -1.34
N ARG A 98 17.20 -13.84 -0.98
CA ARG A 98 18.05 -13.05 -0.05
C ARG A 98 19.50 -12.81 -0.54
N GLY A 99 19.76 -12.97 -1.83
CA GLY A 99 21.10 -12.82 -2.38
C GLY A 99 21.52 -11.39 -2.71
N VAL A 100 20.64 -10.41 -2.49
CA VAL A 100 20.90 -8.96 -2.69
C VAL A 100 20.48 -8.20 -1.46
N ASP A 101 21.35 -7.30 -0.99
CA ASP A 101 21.09 -6.47 0.19
C ASP A 101 20.58 -5.07 -0.17
N GLY A 102 19.87 -4.46 0.77
CA GLY A 102 19.40 -3.09 0.67
C GLY A 102 18.29 -2.88 -0.36
N TRP A 103 18.13 -1.62 -0.80
CA TRP A 103 17.01 -1.24 -1.67
C TRP A 103 17.03 -1.89 -3.07
N SER A 104 18.23 -2.21 -3.58
CA SER A 104 18.38 -2.85 -4.89
C SER A 104 17.83 -4.28 -4.94
N ALA A 105 17.58 -4.89 -3.78
CA ALA A 105 16.90 -6.18 -3.66
C ALA A 105 15.51 -6.16 -4.29
N TYR A 106 14.79 -5.04 -4.19
CA TYR A 106 13.44 -4.88 -4.72
C TYR A 106 13.41 -5.01 -6.26
N PRO A 107 14.08 -4.15 -7.04
CA PRO A 107 14.04 -4.25 -8.50
C PRO A 107 14.78 -5.50 -9.03
N THR A 108 15.89 -5.88 -8.44
CA THR A 108 16.62 -7.10 -8.85
C THR A 108 15.78 -8.35 -8.61
N GLY A 109 15.08 -8.38 -7.48
CA GLY A 109 14.18 -9.48 -7.12
C GLY A 109 13.02 -9.66 -8.10
N VAL A 110 12.55 -8.61 -8.76
CA VAL A 110 11.51 -8.72 -9.79
C VAL A 110 12.02 -9.51 -10.99
N ALA A 111 13.20 -9.17 -11.54
CA ALA A 111 13.80 -9.92 -12.64
C ALA A 111 14.09 -11.37 -12.24
N TRP A 112 14.62 -11.58 -11.03
CA TRP A 112 14.82 -12.91 -10.47
C TRP A 112 13.51 -13.70 -10.36
N ALA A 113 12.44 -13.09 -9.86
CA ALA A 113 11.13 -13.74 -9.70
C ALA A 113 10.50 -14.11 -11.05
N LEU A 114 10.62 -13.24 -12.06
CA LEU A 114 10.17 -13.54 -13.43
C LEU A 114 10.92 -14.73 -14.02
N ARG A 115 12.26 -14.78 -13.87
CA ARG A 115 13.05 -15.95 -14.32
C ARG A 115 12.64 -17.24 -13.59
N GLN A 116 12.39 -17.17 -12.26
CA GLN A 116 11.89 -18.32 -11.50
C GLN A 116 10.50 -18.78 -11.95
N ALA A 117 9.70 -17.89 -12.52
CA ALA A 117 8.40 -18.21 -13.13
C ALA A 117 8.51 -18.77 -14.57
N GLY A 118 9.73 -18.94 -15.10
CA GLY A 118 9.98 -19.53 -16.42
C GLY A 118 10.07 -18.52 -17.56
N PHE A 119 10.21 -17.22 -17.25
CA PHE A 119 10.42 -16.19 -18.27
C PHE A 119 11.90 -16.06 -18.63
N ASP A 120 12.43 -17.03 -19.36
CA ASP A 120 13.88 -17.14 -19.71
C ASP A 120 14.36 -15.98 -20.59
N LYS A 121 13.47 -15.21 -21.21
CA LYS A 121 13.81 -14.03 -21.99
C LYS A 121 14.30 -12.89 -21.11
N VAL A 122 13.91 -12.85 -19.82
CA VAL A 122 14.33 -11.80 -18.89
C VAL A 122 15.80 -11.95 -18.58
N LYS A 123 16.58 -10.96 -18.98
CA LYS A 123 18.02 -10.82 -18.71
C LYS A 123 18.26 -9.67 -17.74
N GLY A 124 19.50 -9.17 -17.70
CA GLY A 124 19.89 -8.03 -16.91
C GLY A 124 19.34 -6.71 -17.47
N PHE A 125 19.47 -5.65 -16.70
CA PHE A 125 19.03 -4.32 -17.10
C PHE A 125 19.82 -3.23 -16.37
N ASP A 126 19.85 -2.05 -16.99
CA ASP A 126 20.29 -0.79 -16.37
C ASP A 126 19.05 0.04 -16.05
N ALA A 127 18.96 0.58 -14.83
CA ALA A 127 17.80 1.40 -14.47
C ALA A 127 18.15 2.56 -13.53
N ALA A 128 17.41 3.67 -13.70
CA ALA A 128 17.46 4.83 -12.83
C ALA A 128 16.06 5.11 -12.24
N PHE A 129 15.99 5.27 -10.92
CA PHE A 129 14.76 5.47 -10.18
C PHE A 129 14.65 6.89 -9.61
N VAL A 130 13.50 7.54 -9.86
CA VAL A 130 13.11 8.80 -9.23
C VAL A 130 11.73 8.63 -8.63
N SER A 131 11.55 9.00 -7.37
CA SER A 131 10.29 8.79 -6.65
C SER A 131 9.88 10.03 -5.88
N CYS A 132 8.58 10.36 -5.94
CA CYS A 132 7.92 11.27 -5.02
C CYS A 132 7.02 10.56 -3.99
N VAL A 133 7.00 9.23 -3.99
CA VAL A 133 6.35 8.46 -2.92
C VAL A 133 7.23 8.56 -1.67
N PRO A 134 6.71 9.10 -0.54
CA PRO A 134 7.51 9.25 0.67
C PRO A 134 8.03 7.92 1.18
N LEU A 135 9.33 7.86 1.48
CA LEU A 135 9.97 6.65 1.99
C LEU A 135 9.64 6.44 3.47
N GLY A 136 9.36 5.21 3.86
CA GLY A 136 9.10 4.85 5.26
C GLY A 136 7.78 5.36 5.82
N SER A 137 6.93 5.97 5.02
CA SER A 137 5.64 6.57 5.42
C SER A 137 4.45 5.59 5.46
N GLY A 138 4.66 4.33 5.11
CA GLY A 138 3.57 3.37 4.95
C GLY A 138 2.73 3.55 3.68
N LEU A 139 3.20 4.33 2.69
CA LEU A 139 2.51 4.62 1.43
C LEU A 139 2.97 3.75 0.25
N SER A 140 3.58 2.61 0.53
CA SER A 140 3.98 1.57 -0.43
C SER A 140 4.98 2.01 -1.50
N SER A 141 6.04 2.71 -1.10
CA SER A 141 7.15 3.04 -2.01
C SER A 141 7.83 1.80 -2.59
N SER A 142 7.89 0.69 -1.85
CA SER A 142 8.42 -0.61 -2.30
C SER A 142 7.58 -1.19 -3.43
N ALA A 143 6.26 -1.24 -3.26
CA ALA A 143 5.35 -1.74 -4.30
C ALA A 143 5.37 -0.84 -5.55
N ALA A 144 5.48 0.48 -5.39
CA ALA A 144 5.65 1.39 -6.52
C ALA A 144 6.96 1.10 -7.29
N MET A 145 8.04 0.76 -6.60
CA MET A 145 9.31 0.38 -7.21
C MET A 145 9.23 -0.99 -7.89
N THR A 146 8.72 -2.02 -7.21
CA THR A 146 8.63 -3.37 -7.78
C THR A 146 7.65 -3.45 -8.93
N CYS A 147 6.51 -2.75 -8.86
CA CYS A 147 5.51 -2.71 -9.93
C CYS A 147 5.99 -1.92 -11.16
N SER A 148 6.65 -0.78 -10.98
CA SER A 148 7.24 -0.05 -12.13
C SER A 148 8.32 -0.87 -12.82
N THR A 149 9.15 -1.60 -12.06
CA THR A 149 10.16 -2.53 -12.59
C THR A 149 9.50 -3.68 -13.33
N ALA A 150 8.47 -4.31 -12.76
CA ALA A 150 7.78 -5.44 -13.39
C ALA A 150 7.17 -5.05 -14.74
N LEU A 151 6.52 -3.89 -14.80
CA LEU A 151 5.93 -3.39 -16.03
C LEU A 151 7.00 -3.02 -17.09
N ALA A 152 8.11 -2.40 -16.65
CA ALA A 152 9.22 -2.08 -17.54
C ALA A 152 9.86 -3.35 -18.13
N LEU A 153 10.11 -4.37 -17.32
CA LEU A 153 10.67 -5.65 -17.79
C LEU A 153 9.70 -6.41 -18.71
N ASP A 154 8.40 -6.36 -18.41
CA ASP A 154 7.35 -6.92 -19.29
C ASP A 154 7.42 -6.33 -20.70
N ASP A 155 7.53 -5.02 -20.78
CA ASP A 155 7.53 -4.26 -22.02
C ASP A 155 8.84 -4.50 -22.81
N VAL A 156 10.02 -4.26 -22.21
CA VAL A 156 11.30 -4.36 -22.91
C VAL A 156 11.67 -5.79 -23.33
N TYR A 157 11.20 -6.80 -22.62
CA TYR A 157 11.39 -8.21 -22.97
C TYR A 157 10.23 -8.83 -23.73
N GLY A 158 9.18 -8.04 -24.04
CA GLY A 158 8.03 -8.46 -24.83
C GLY A 158 7.29 -9.66 -24.22
N LEU A 159 6.97 -9.59 -22.92
CA LEU A 159 6.24 -10.66 -22.24
C LEU A 159 4.73 -10.51 -22.46
N GLY A 160 4.20 -9.27 -22.54
CA GLY A 160 2.83 -8.95 -22.94
C GLY A 160 1.77 -9.14 -21.83
N TYR A 161 2.18 -9.11 -20.57
CA TYR A 161 1.27 -9.22 -19.42
C TYR A 161 0.74 -7.87 -18.94
N GLY A 162 1.42 -6.77 -19.25
CA GLY A 162 1.04 -5.42 -18.81
C GLY A 162 -0.25 -4.90 -19.46
N ASP A 163 -0.66 -5.45 -20.62
CA ASP A 163 -1.74 -4.93 -21.45
C ASP A 163 -3.15 -5.30 -20.96
N SER A 164 -3.27 -6.23 -20.04
CA SER A 164 -4.57 -6.69 -19.52
C SER A 164 -4.56 -6.82 -18.00
N ASP A 165 -5.72 -6.63 -17.37
CA ASP A 165 -5.87 -6.78 -15.92
C ASP A 165 -5.48 -8.20 -15.45
N ALA A 166 -5.91 -9.23 -16.17
CA ALA A 166 -5.55 -10.61 -15.90
C ALA A 166 -4.04 -10.87 -16.04
N GLY A 167 -3.40 -10.28 -17.06
CA GLY A 167 -1.95 -10.36 -17.27
C GLY A 167 -1.18 -9.69 -16.16
N ARG A 168 -1.62 -8.52 -15.71
CA ARG A 168 -0.98 -7.77 -14.61
C ARG A 168 -0.84 -8.58 -13.32
N VAL A 169 -1.70 -9.56 -13.09
CA VAL A 169 -1.57 -10.48 -11.93
C VAL A 169 -0.27 -11.27 -11.97
N THR A 170 0.22 -11.64 -13.15
CA THR A 170 1.53 -12.30 -13.30
C THR A 170 2.67 -11.37 -12.82
N LEU A 171 2.61 -10.10 -13.20
CA LEU A 171 3.58 -9.10 -12.80
C LEU A 171 3.47 -8.77 -11.31
N ILE A 172 2.25 -8.70 -10.76
CA ILE A 172 1.98 -8.55 -9.33
C ILE A 172 2.61 -9.70 -8.54
N ASN A 173 2.45 -10.94 -8.99
CA ASN A 173 3.04 -12.10 -8.32
C ASN A 173 4.56 -12.04 -8.30
N ALA A 174 5.20 -11.57 -9.38
CA ALA A 174 6.65 -11.36 -9.41
C ALA A 174 7.09 -10.25 -8.44
N ALA A 175 6.35 -9.14 -8.35
CA ALA A 175 6.60 -8.06 -7.40
C ALA A 175 6.44 -8.53 -5.94
N ILE A 176 5.38 -9.27 -5.61
CA ILE A 176 5.16 -9.87 -4.28
C ILE A 176 6.30 -10.83 -3.94
N LYS A 177 6.68 -11.71 -4.87
CA LYS A 177 7.78 -12.67 -4.67
C LYS A 177 9.10 -11.96 -4.44
N SER A 178 9.37 -10.87 -5.18
CA SER A 178 10.55 -10.03 -4.96
C SER A 178 10.59 -9.47 -3.54
N GLU A 179 9.50 -8.89 -3.07
CA GLU A 179 9.44 -8.31 -1.72
C GLU A 179 9.59 -9.36 -0.64
N ASN A 180 8.86 -10.46 -0.72
CA ASN A 180 8.86 -11.50 0.30
C ASN A 180 10.17 -12.31 0.32
N GLU A 181 10.67 -12.74 -0.85
CA GLU A 181 11.75 -13.70 -0.92
C GLU A 181 13.13 -13.08 -1.18
N MET A 182 13.21 -11.96 -1.90
CA MET A 182 14.49 -11.28 -2.14
C MET A 182 14.76 -10.18 -1.11
N ALA A 183 13.87 -9.21 -0.97
CA ALA A 183 14.05 -8.09 -0.04
C ALA A 183 13.75 -8.45 1.41
N GLY A 184 12.88 -9.42 1.65
CA GLY A 184 12.52 -9.86 2.97
C GLY A 184 11.45 -9.07 3.67
N ALA A 185 10.73 -8.28 2.94
CA ALA A 185 9.55 -7.60 3.44
C ALA A 185 8.34 -8.55 3.39
N SER A 186 7.48 -8.47 4.40
CA SER A 186 6.24 -9.26 4.39
C SER A 186 5.12 -8.46 3.74
N THR A 187 4.58 -8.94 2.62
CA THR A 187 3.42 -8.32 1.96
C THR A 187 2.35 -9.37 1.64
N GLY A 188 1.07 -8.99 1.79
CA GLY A 188 -0.08 -9.80 1.40
C GLY A 188 -0.55 -9.57 -0.05
N GLY A 189 0.04 -8.57 -0.75
CA GLY A 189 -0.29 -8.28 -2.14
C GLY A 189 -1.29 -7.13 -2.35
N LEU A 190 -1.85 -6.55 -1.29
CA LEU A 190 -2.72 -5.37 -1.39
C LEU A 190 -2.04 -4.22 -2.14
N ASP A 191 -0.80 -3.93 -1.77
CA ASP A 191 -0.01 -2.80 -2.28
C ASP A 191 0.25 -2.93 -3.78
N GLN A 192 0.66 -4.11 -4.23
CA GLN A 192 0.95 -4.39 -5.63
C GLN A 192 -0.32 -4.41 -6.48
N ASN A 193 -1.44 -4.96 -5.94
CA ASN A 193 -2.73 -4.89 -6.61
C ASN A 193 -3.18 -3.43 -6.78
N ALA A 194 -3.07 -2.59 -5.75
CA ALA A 194 -3.41 -1.18 -5.84
C ALA A 194 -2.54 -0.47 -6.89
N SER A 195 -1.22 -0.66 -6.85
CA SER A 195 -0.27 -0.03 -7.75
C SER A 195 -0.49 -0.41 -9.22
N MET A 196 -0.91 -1.65 -9.49
CA MET A 196 -1.05 -2.19 -10.84
C MET A 196 -2.47 -2.14 -11.40
N ARG A 197 -3.53 -2.11 -10.56
CA ARG A 197 -4.92 -2.37 -11.00
C ARG A 197 -5.91 -1.27 -10.67
N CYS A 198 -5.55 -0.25 -9.88
CA CYS A 198 -6.43 0.88 -9.62
C CYS A 198 -6.75 1.66 -10.90
N THR A 199 -7.97 2.16 -10.99
CA THR A 199 -8.42 3.02 -12.08
C THR A 199 -8.61 4.45 -11.54
N ALA A 200 -8.27 5.46 -12.32
CA ALA A 200 -8.48 6.86 -11.92
C ALA A 200 -9.94 7.12 -11.54
N GLY A 201 -10.16 7.86 -10.46
CA GLY A 201 -11.49 8.15 -9.92
C GLY A 201 -12.16 6.98 -9.19
N HIS A 202 -11.44 5.87 -8.96
CA HIS A 202 -12.01 4.68 -8.30
C HIS A 202 -11.11 4.15 -7.20
N ALA A 203 -11.72 3.61 -6.17
CA ALA A 203 -11.07 2.73 -5.19
C ALA A 203 -11.18 1.27 -5.66
N LEU A 204 -10.15 0.49 -5.41
CA LEU A 204 -10.11 -0.93 -5.75
C LEU A 204 -10.66 -1.76 -4.59
N LEU A 205 -11.89 -2.26 -4.68
CA LEU A 205 -12.35 -3.26 -3.72
C LEU A 205 -11.65 -4.58 -4.04
N LEU A 206 -10.70 -4.96 -3.20
CA LEU A 206 -9.94 -6.20 -3.29
C LEU A 206 -10.54 -7.24 -2.34
N ASP A 207 -11.02 -8.34 -2.88
CA ASP A 207 -11.48 -9.52 -2.13
C ASP A 207 -10.37 -10.56 -2.13
N CYS A 208 -9.75 -10.78 -0.97
CA CYS A 208 -8.56 -11.61 -0.83
C CYS A 208 -8.89 -13.11 -0.67
N ARG A 209 -10.10 -13.56 -0.98
CA ARG A 209 -10.47 -14.98 -0.93
C ARG A 209 -9.68 -15.79 -1.96
N PRO A 210 -9.02 -16.88 -1.54
CA PRO A 210 -8.14 -17.66 -2.42
C PRO A 210 -8.86 -18.43 -3.50
N GLU A 211 -10.17 -18.68 -3.38
CA GLU A 211 -10.99 -19.37 -4.37
C GLU A 211 -11.41 -18.50 -5.55
N LEU A 212 -11.25 -17.18 -5.45
CA LEU A 212 -11.59 -16.26 -6.53
C LEU A 212 -10.51 -16.24 -7.61
N THR A 213 -10.95 -16.17 -8.85
CA THR A 213 -10.04 -15.90 -9.96
C THR A 213 -9.52 -14.45 -9.88
N PRO A 214 -8.40 -14.15 -10.54
CA PRO A 214 -7.87 -12.79 -10.57
C PRO A 214 -8.83 -11.71 -11.11
N LEU A 215 -9.81 -12.09 -11.93
CA LEU A 215 -10.83 -11.16 -12.43
C LEU A 215 -12.00 -11.00 -11.47
N GLU A 216 -12.28 -12.00 -10.65
CA GLU A 216 -13.37 -11.96 -9.67
C GLU A 216 -12.97 -11.29 -8.35
N ASN A 217 -11.67 -11.22 -8.06
CA ASN A 217 -11.18 -10.74 -6.79
C ASN A 217 -11.08 -9.21 -6.67
N VAL A 218 -11.38 -8.46 -7.72
CA VAL A 218 -11.37 -7.00 -7.69
C VAL A 218 -12.62 -6.41 -8.33
N SER A 219 -13.04 -5.27 -7.81
CA SER A 219 -14.03 -4.41 -8.47
C SER A 219 -13.70 -2.94 -8.23
N GLN A 220 -13.92 -2.13 -9.25
CA GLN A 220 -13.70 -0.68 -9.17
C GLN A 220 -14.93 -0.03 -8.52
N GLN A 221 -14.71 0.74 -7.46
CA GLN A 221 -15.73 1.48 -6.75
C GLN A 221 -15.54 2.97 -7.01
N GLU A 222 -16.55 3.68 -7.51
CA GLU A 222 -16.45 5.12 -7.72
C GLU A 222 -15.99 5.82 -6.43
N PHE A 223 -14.91 6.58 -6.53
CA PHE A 223 -14.33 7.34 -5.42
C PHE A 223 -13.94 8.74 -5.92
N ASP A 224 -14.95 9.54 -6.24
CA ASP A 224 -14.81 10.91 -6.70
C ASP A 224 -15.09 11.88 -5.54
N LEU A 225 -14.01 12.42 -4.98
CA LEU A 225 -14.08 13.36 -3.86
C LEU A 225 -14.66 14.72 -4.27
N ASP A 226 -14.42 15.14 -5.51
CA ASP A 226 -14.92 16.42 -6.02
C ASP A 226 -16.45 16.46 -6.08
N LYS A 227 -17.07 15.33 -6.37
CA LYS A 227 -18.55 15.17 -6.35
C LYS A 227 -19.19 15.57 -5.02
N TYR A 228 -18.47 15.40 -3.93
CA TYR A 228 -18.92 15.69 -2.57
C TYR A 228 -18.21 16.90 -1.95
N ASN A 229 -17.43 17.65 -2.73
CA ASN A 229 -16.62 18.79 -2.26
C ASN A 229 -15.69 18.41 -1.10
N LEU A 230 -14.96 17.29 -1.25
CA LEU A 230 -14.09 16.72 -0.25
C LEU A 230 -12.62 16.68 -0.71
N GLU A 231 -11.73 16.51 0.26
CA GLU A 231 -10.33 16.16 0.10
C GLU A 231 -9.97 14.99 1.01
N LEU A 232 -9.03 14.17 0.58
CA LEU A 232 -8.38 13.16 1.41
C LEU A 232 -6.99 13.66 1.77
N LEU A 233 -6.84 14.12 3.01
CA LEU A 233 -5.56 14.51 3.57
C LEU A 233 -4.82 13.25 4.02
N VAL A 234 -3.56 13.13 3.63
CA VAL A 234 -2.62 12.15 4.18
C VAL A 234 -1.58 12.88 5.00
N VAL A 235 -1.30 12.39 6.21
CA VAL A 235 -0.25 12.94 7.07
C VAL A 235 0.74 11.84 7.43
N ASP A 236 1.95 11.95 6.92
CA ASP A 236 3.10 11.13 7.31
C ASP A 236 3.61 11.65 8.66
N THR A 237 3.42 10.84 9.69
CA THR A 237 3.72 11.24 11.07
C THR A 237 5.20 11.32 11.38
N GLN A 238 6.06 10.83 10.50
CA GLN A 238 7.51 10.71 10.73
C GLN A 238 7.86 9.99 12.05
N ALA A 239 6.90 9.20 12.57
CA ALA A 239 7.13 8.36 13.73
C ALA A 239 8.31 7.42 13.43
N PRO A 240 9.26 7.28 14.36
CA PRO A 240 10.37 6.36 14.15
C PRO A 240 9.82 4.95 13.89
N HIS A 241 9.98 4.47 12.66
CA HIS A 241 9.68 3.08 12.35
C HIS A 241 10.62 2.22 13.19
N GLN A 242 10.12 1.71 14.27
CA GLN A 242 10.71 0.53 14.87
C GLN A 242 10.35 -0.61 13.92
N LEU A 243 11.31 -1.01 13.07
CA LEU A 243 11.21 -2.19 12.21
C LEU A 243 11.03 -3.43 13.11
N ASN A 244 9.82 -3.59 13.61
CA ASN A 244 9.41 -4.79 14.32
C ASN A 244 8.75 -5.73 13.32
N ASP A 245 9.54 -6.21 12.33
CA ASP A 245 9.13 -7.25 11.38
C ASP A 245 8.42 -8.43 12.06
N GLY A 246 8.79 -8.72 13.31
CA GLY A 246 8.14 -9.71 14.14
C GLY A 246 6.71 -9.39 14.55
N GLN A 247 6.32 -8.12 14.70
CA GLN A 247 4.96 -7.77 15.17
C GLN A 247 3.89 -8.01 14.10
N TYR A 248 4.16 -7.65 12.85
CA TYR A 248 3.25 -7.95 11.74
C TYR A 248 3.06 -9.47 11.58
N ALA A 249 4.17 -10.21 11.56
CA ALA A 249 4.14 -11.68 11.50
C ALA A 249 3.39 -12.30 12.69
N GLN A 250 3.54 -11.75 13.89
CA GLN A 250 2.82 -12.19 15.09
C GLN A 250 1.31 -11.98 14.97
N ARG A 251 0.86 -10.83 14.41
CA ARG A 251 -0.58 -10.58 14.18
C ARG A 251 -1.17 -11.63 13.24
N ARG A 252 -0.46 -11.90 12.12
CA ARG A 252 -0.84 -12.93 11.16
C ARG A 252 -0.91 -14.31 11.81
N ALA A 253 0.15 -14.72 12.53
CA ALA A 253 0.19 -16.02 13.19
C ALA A 253 -0.94 -16.21 14.22
N THR A 254 -1.29 -15.16 14.97
CA THR A 254 -2.41 -15.19 15.93
C THR A 254 -3.74 -15.42 15.20
N CYS A 255 -3.97 -14.76 14.08
CA CYS A 255 -5.18 -14.95 13.27
C CYS A 255 -5.26 -16.36 12.67
N GLU A 256 -4.15 -16.90 12.17
CA GLU A 256 -4.08 -18.27 11.64
C GLU A 256 -4.36 -19.32 12.73
N GLN A 257 -3.86 -19.08 13.93
CA GLN A 257 -4.14 -19.95 15.09
C GLN A 257 -5.60 -19.85 15.51
N ALA A 258 -6.19 -18.66 15.53
CA ALA A 258 -7.60 -18.47 15.85
C ALA A 258 -8.51 -19.19 14.85
N ALA A 259 -8.22 -19.10 13.55
CA ALA A 259 -8.97 -19.80 12.52
C ALA A 259 -8.94 -21.33 12.74
N LYS A 260 -7.78 -21.89 13.13
CA LYS A 260 -7.67 -23.33 13.47
C LYS A 260 -8.53 -23.72 14.67
N ILE A 261 -8.54 -22.89 15.73
CA ILE A 261 -9.37 -23.14 16.92
C ILE A 261 -10.86 -23.07 16.57
N LEU A 262 -11.26 -22.13 15.74
CA LEU A 262 -12.64 -21.99 15.25
C LEU A 262 -13.04 -23.04 14.20
N GLY A 263 -12.09 -23.88 13.74
CA GLY A 263 -12.36 -24.93 12.76
C GLY A 263 -12.66 -24.39 11.36
N VAL A 264 -12.13 -23.23 11.01
CA VAL A 264 -12.34 -22.59 9.69
C VAL A 264 -11.03 -22.43 8.93
N ALA A 265 -11.12 -22.29 7.60
CA ALA A 265 -9.95 -22.12 6.75
C ALA A 265 -9.24 -20.77 6.98
N ASN A 266 -10.01 -19.72 7.25
CA ASN A 266 -9.55 -18.35 7.53
C ASN A 266 -10.66 -17.55 8.25
N LEU A 267 -10.33 -16.37 8.76
CA LEU A 267 -11.30 -15.54 9.50
C LEU A 267 -12.38 -14.89 8.61
N ARG A 268 -12.23 -14.88 7.28
CA ARG A 268 -13.30 -14.45 6.37
C ARG A 268 -14.52 -15.37 6.47
N VAL A 269 -14.32 -16.68 6.59
CA VAL A 269 -15.42 -17.65 6.79
C VAL A 269 -16.21 -17.32 8.04
N THR A 270 -15.51 -16.97 9.12
CA THR A 270 -16.12 -16.52 10.39
C THR A 270 -16.90 -15.22 10.19
N ALA A 271 -16.29 -14.21 9.55
CA ALA A 271 -16.93 -12.92 9.29
C ALA A 271 -18.22 -13.08 8.47
N ASP A 272 -18.17 -13.88 7.40
CA ASP A 272 -19.33 -14.15 6.55
C ASP A 272 -20.43 -14.95 7.27
N GLY A 273 -20.04 -15.86 8.17
CA GLY A 273 -20.98 -16.58 9.03
C GLY A 273 -21.73 -15.65 9.99
N ILE A 274 -20.99 -14.78 10.67
CA ILE A 274 -21.56 -13.77 11.58
C ILE A 274 -22.49 -12.82 10.82
N ALA A 275 -22.09 -12.32 9.67
CA ALA A 275 -22.90 -11.40 8.88
C ALA A 275 -24.22 -11.99 8.38
N LYS A 276 -24.31 -13.32 8.26
CA LYS A 276 -25.51 -14.06 7.83
C LYS A 276 -26.35 -14.59 8.99
N ALA A 277 -25.91 -14.45 10.24
CA ALA A 277 -26.64 -14.91 11.41
C ALA A 277 -27.89 -14.06 11.65
N ASP A 278 -28.94 -14.66 12.22
CA ASP A 278 -30.17 -13.94 12.62
C ASP A 278 -29.87 -12.83 13.65
N ASP A 279 -28.92 -13.08 14.54
CA ASP A 279 -28.35 -12.12 15.49
C ASP A 279 -26.83 -12.06 15.35
N PRO A 280 -26.28 -11.14 14.53
CA PRO A 280 -24.85 -10.99 14.33
C PRO A 280 -24.07 -10.62 15.62
N PHE A 281 -24.72 -9.89 16.55
CA PHE A 281 -24.11 -9.54 17.83
C PHE A 281 -23.88 -10.76 18.71
N GLN A 282 -24.89 -11.62 18.82
CA GLN A 282 -24.80 -12.85 19.57
C GLN A 282 -23.80 -13.83 18.92
N ALA A 283 -23.82 -13.95 17.60
CA ALA A 283 -22.89 -14.79 16.86
C ALA A 283 -21.43 -14.33 17.03
N LEU A 284 -21.16 -13.03 17.02
CA LEU A 284 -19.83 -12.49 17.32
C LEU A 284 -19.41 -12.83 18.76
N LYS A 285 -20.30 -12.64 19.73
CA LYS A 285 -20.02 -12.94 21.14
C LYS A 285 -19.66 -14.42 21.31
N GLU A 286 -20.45 -15.33 20.77
CA GLU A 286 -20.20 -16.78 20.84
C GLU A 286 -18.87 -17.17 20.17
N THR A 287 -18.55 -16.55 19.02
CA THR A 287 -17.26 -16.74 18.36
C THR A 287 -16.09 -16.34 19.26
N LEU A 288 -16.18 -15.16 19.91
CA LEU A 288 -15.12 -14.68 20.78
C LEU A 288 -15.01 -15.52 22.07
N ASP A 289 -16.14 -15.97 22.64
CA ASP A 289 -16.15 -16.81 23.83
C ASP A 289 -15.52 -18.20 23.60
N ALA A 290 -15.47 -18.67 22.35
CA ALA A 290 -14.80 -19.91 21.96
C ALA A 290 -13.27 -19.79 21.92
N LEU A 291 -12.71 -18.58 21.98
CA LEU A 291 -11.27 -18.35 21.93
C LEU A 291 -10.64 -18.35 23.32
N PRO A 292 -9.38 -18.86 23.46
CA PRO A 292 -8.79 -19.15 24.78
C PRO A 292 -8.32 -17.92 25.56
N ASP A 293 -7.96 -16.82 24.89
CA ASP A 293 -7.36 -15.65 25.53
C ASP A 293 -7.85 -14.32 24.94
N GLU A 294 -7.71 -13.25 25.72
CA GLU A 294 -8.20 -11.92 25.37
C GLU A 294 -7.44 -11.31 24.17
N THR A 295 -6.16 -11.62 23.99
CA THR A 295 -5.39 -11.12 22.84
C THR A 295 -5.97 -11.69 21.56
N MET A 296 -6.21 -12.99 21.50
CA MET A 296 -6.80 -13.64 20.33
C MET A 296 -8.22 -13.13 20.05
N LYS A 297 -9.06 -12.95 21.10
CA LYS A 297 -10.39 -12.36 20.98
C LYS A 297 -10.33 -10.97 20.35
N LYS A 298 -9.44 -10.10 20.80
CA LYS A 298 -9.21 -8.77 20.25
C LYS A 298 -8.84 -8.83 18.76
N ARG A 299 -7.86 -9.67 18.37
CA ARG A 299 -7.42 -9.80 16.97
C ARG A 299 -8.58 -10.27 16.07
N VAL A 300 -9.32 -11.29 16.49
CA VAL A 300 -10.48 -11.81 15.75
C VAL A 300 -11.59 -10.76 15.66
N ARG A 301 -11.88 -10.04 16.74
CA ARG A 301 -12.89 -8.97 16.75
C ARG A 301 -12.54 -7.91 15.71
N HIS A 302 -11.28 -7.43 15.68
CA HIS A 302 -10.85 -6.46 14.68
C HIS A 302 -11.11 -6.98 13.26
N VAL A 303 -10.56 -8.16 12.91
CA VAL A 303 -10.63 -8.69 11.52
C VAL A 303 -12.08 -8.85 11.06
N VAL A 304 -12.91 -9.49 11.89
CA VAL A 304 -14.31 -9.75 11.55
C VAL A 304 -15.12 -8.46 11.37
N THR A 305 -14.95 -7.52 12.28
CA THR A 305 -15.68 -6.23 12.21
C THR A 305 -15.10 -5.30 11.15
N GLU A 306 -13.80 -5.37 10.86
CA GLU A 306 -13.17 -4.57 9.81
C GLU A 306 -13.67 -4.99 8.42
N ILE A 307 -13.81 -6.29 8.16
CA ILE A 307 -14.39 -6.79 6.90
C ILE A 307 -15.79 -6.22 6.69
N GLU A 308 -16.62 -6.13 7.72
CA GLU A 308 -17.96 -5.53 7.60
C GLU A 308 -17.90 -3.99 7.48
N ARG A 309 -16.92 -3.34 8.13
CA ARG A 309 -16.70 -1.89 7.95
C ARG A 309 -16.34 -1.57 6.50
N VAL A 310 -15.55 -2.39 5.80
CA VAL A 310 -15.27 -2.21 4.37
C VAL A 310 -16.56 -2.24 3.55
N ARG A 311 -17.41 -3.24 3.75
CA ARG A 311 -18.70 -3.36 3.04
C ARG A 311 -19.61 -2.14 3.31
N SER A 312 -19.65 -1.72 4.55
CA SER A 312 -20.46 -0.58 4.98
C SER A 312 -19.93 0.74 4.44
N PHE A 313 -18.60 0.91 4.37
CA PHE A 313 -17.97 2.09 3.79
C PHE A 313 -18.29 2.22 2.30
N VAL A 314 -18.15 1.14 1.53
CA VAL A 314 -18.50 1.12 0.10
C VAL A 314 -19.96 1.55 -0.11
N ARG A 315 -20.89 1.01 0.69
CA ARG A 315 -22.33 1.39 0.61
C ARG A 315 -22.57 2.85 1.01
N ALA A 316 -21.97 3.31 2.10
CA ALA A 316 -22.15 4.68 2.60
C ALA A 316 -21.61 5.69 1.58
N PHE A 317 -20.40 5.50 1.07
CA PHE A 317 -19.79 6.42 0.11
C PHE A 317 -20.56 6.46 -1.21
N ALA A 318 -20.96 5.30 -1.74
CA ALA A 318 -21.77 5.21 -2.97
C ALA A 318 -23.11 5.92 -2.85
N ASN A 319 -23.71 5.96 -1.65
CA ASN A 319 -24.96 6.66 -1.37
C ASN A 319 -24.76 8.15 -1.00
N GLY A 320 -23.52 8.65 -0.96
CA GLY A 320 -23.21 10.02 -0.55
C GLY A 320 -23.38 10.28 0.95
N ASP A 321 -23.47 9.25 1.79
CA ASP A 321 -23.51 9.36 3.25
C ASP A 321 -22.08 9.53 3.81
N ILE A 322 -21.54 10.73 3.64
CA ILE A 322 -20.18 11.08 4.02
C ILE A 322 -19.98 11.01 5.54
N GLU A 323 -21.01 11.38 6.30
CA GLU A 323 -20.98 11.26 7.75
C GLU A 323 -20.84 9.80 8.21
N ALA A 324 -21.56 8.87 7.58
CA ALA A 324 -21.40 7.45 7.86
C ALA A 324 -20.03 6.93 7.45
N ALA A 325 -19.53 7.34 6.28
CA ALA A 325 -18.17 6.98 5.83
C ALA A 325 -17.11 7.47 6.83
N GLY A 326 -17.23 8.71 7.33
CA GLY A 326 -16.33 9.25 8.35
C GLY A 326 -16.40 8.48 9.67
N ARG A 327 -17.60 8.14 10.14
CA ARG A 327 -17.76 7.30 11.35
C ARG A 327 -17.12 5.93 11.20
N LEU A 328 -17.15 5.33 10.01
CA LEU A 328 -16.49 4.04 9.74
C LEU A 328 -14.96 4.16 9.76
N PHE A 329 -14.38 5.26 9.25
CA PHE A 329 -12.98 5.56 9.43
C PHE A 329 -12.59 5.61 10.91
N ASN A 330 -13.38 6.35 11.69
CA ASN A 330 -13.15 6.48 13.13
C ASN A 330 -13.22 5.12 13.84
N ALA A 331 -14.26 4.32 13.58
CA ALA A 331 -14.41 3.00 14.17
C ALA A 331 -13.30 2.03 13.77
N SER A 332 -12.79 2.14 12.54
CA SER A 332 -11.65 1.36 12.07
C SER A 332 -10.38 1.71 12.85
N HIS A 333 -10.08 3.01 13.03
CA HIS A 333 -8.90 3.43 13.82
C HIS A 333 -9.02 2.99 15.28
N ASP A 334 -10.17 3.19 15.90
CA ASP A 334 -10.39 2.79 17.29
C ASP A 334 -10.20 1.28 17.49
N SER A 335 -10.59 0.46 16.51
CA SER A 335 -10.36 -0.99 16.52
C SER A 335 -8.87 -1.33 16.27
N LEU A 336 -8.18 -0.62 15.39
CA LEU A 336 -6.74 -0.79 15.16
C LEU A 336 -5.93 -0.44 16.41
N ALA A 337 -6.35 0.56 17.17
CA ALA A 337 -5.70 0.96 18.41
C ALA A 337 -6.02 0.00 19.56
N ALA A 338 -7.30 -0.31 19.81
CA ALA A 338 -7.72 -1.04 21.01
C ALA A 338 -7.70 -2.57 20.84
N ASP A 339 -8.08 -3.07 19.67
CA ASP A 339 -8.18 -4.51 19.39
C ASP A 339 -6.95 -5.05 18.67
N TYR A 340 -6.45 -4.34 17.67
CA TYR A 340 -5.29 -4.84 16.91
C TYR A 340 -3.95 -4.39 17.49
N GLU A 341 -3.95 -3.27 18.21
CA GLU A 341 -2.80 -2.71 18.93
C GLU A 341 -1.59 -2.50 17.99
N VAL A 342 -1.86 -1.80 16.88
CA VAL A 342 -0.88 -1.48 15.83
C VAL A 342 -0.64 0.03 15.68
N THR A 343 -1.29 0.85 16.50
CA THR A 343 -1.06 2.29 16.51
C THR A 343 0.12 2.66 17.40
N VAL A 344 0.64 3.87 17.20
CA VAL A 344 1.64 4.52 18.05
C VAL A 344 1.11 5.91 18.43
N PRO A 345 1.67 6.56 19.48
CA PRO A 345 1.17 7.84 19.96
C PRO A 345 1.03 8.90 18.87
N GLU A 346 1.97 8.97 17.93
CA GLU A 346 1.95 9.95 16.83
C GLU A 346 0.73 9.72 15.92
N LEU A 347 0.37 8.47 15.62
CA LEU A 347 -0.82 8.15 14.83
C LEU A 347 -2.10 8.52 15.57
N ASP A 348 -2.20 8.17 16.86
CA ASP A 348 -3.38 8.44 17.68
C ASP A 348 -3.61 9.95 17.86
N VAL A 349 -2.53 10.70 18.10
CA VAL A 349 -2.58 12.17 18.23
C VAL A 349 -2.98 12.81 16.91
N ALA A 350 -2.41 12.40 15.78
CA ALA A 350 -2.75 12.95 14.49
C ALA A 350 -4.23 12.73 14.14
N VAL A 351 -4.75 11.53 14.41
CA VAL A 351 -6.17 11.19 14.23
C VAL A 351 -7.07 12.02 15.14
N ASP A 352 -6.75 12.13 16.42
CA ASP A 352 -7.54 12.90 17.40
C ASP A 352 -7.60 14.38 17.02
N VAL A 353 -6.48 14.98 16.62
CA VAL A 353 -6.42 16.37 16.15
C VAL A 353 -7.22 16.56 14.87
N ALA A 354 -7.12 15.66 13.90
CA ALA A 354 -7.90 15.75 12.66
C ALA A 354 -9.42 15.71 12.95
N ARG A 355 -9.86 14.78 13.79
CA ARG A 355 -11.28 14.65 14.20
C ARG A 355 -11.78 15.92 14.90
N LYS A 356 -10.99 16.51 15.80
CA LYS A 356 -11.35 17.75 16.54
C LYS A 356 -11.36 18.98 15.66
N ASN A 357 -10.72 18.95 14.50
CA ASN A 357 -10.62 20.10 13.59
C ASN A 357 -11.42 19.93 12.30
N GLY A 358 -12.46 19.11 12.32
CA GLY A 358 -13.50 19.06 11.28
C GLY A 358 -13.31 17.98 10.23
N ALA A 359 -12.44 16.98 10.47
CA ALA A 359 -12.47 15.78 9.63
C ALA A 359 -13.77 14.97 9.90
N TYR A 360 -14.44 14.55 8.86
CA TYR A 360 -15.58 13.62 8.96
C TYR A 360 -15.17 12.31 9.62
N GLY A 361 -13.93 11.88 9.34
CA GLY A 361 -13.26 10.77 9.98
C GLY A 361 -11.77 10.75 9.65
N ALA A 362 -11.01 10.11 10.54
CA ALA A 362 -9.59 9.95 10.37
C ALA A 362 -9.13 8.61 10.95
N ARG A 363 -8.13 8.00 10.30
CA ARG A 363 -7.56 6.72 10.69
C ARG A 363 -6.13 6.53 10.17
N MET A 364 -5.38 5.66 10.83
CA MET A 364 -4.11 5.21 10.24
C MET A 364 -4.36 4.43 8.94
N THR A 365 -3.37 4.40 8.06
CA THR A 365 -3.36 3.59 6.84
C THR A 365 -2.07 2.77 6.77
N GLY A 366 -2.18 1.55 6.20
CA GLY A 366 -1.05 0.62 6.09
C GLY A 366 -0.89 -0.29 7.32
N GLY A 367 0.32 -0.80 7.53
CA GLY A 367 0.60 -1.82 8.55
C GLY A 367 0.62 -1.33 10.01
N GLY A 368 0.65 -0.03 10.25
CA GLY A 368 0.79 0.54 11.59
C GLY A 368 2.24 0.58 12.10
N PHE A 369 2.41 0.69 13.41
CA PHE A 369 3.70 0.86 14.09
C PHE A 369 4.49 2.11 13.64
N GLY A 370 3.81 3.13 13.18
CA GLY A 370 4.27 4.34 12.54
C GLY A 370 3.60 4.57 11.19
N GLY A 371 4.17 5.41 10.35
CA GLY A 371 3.66 5.73 9.02
C GLY A 371 2.63 6.84 9.02
N SER A 372 1.54 6.68 8.27
CA SER A 372 0.62 7.76 7.94
C SER A 372 -0.79 7.56 8.48
N ILE A 373 -1.50 8.67 8.62
CA ILE A 373 -2.95 8.72 8.74
C ILE A 373 -3.59 9.23 7.45
N ILE A 374 -4.87 8.92 7.26
CA ILE A 374 -5.75 9.57 6.28
C ILE A 374 -6.89 10.24 7.01
N ALA A 375 -7.30 11.41 6.52
CA ALA A 375 -8.44 12.16 7.06
C ALA A 375 -9.31 12.68 5.91
N LEU A 376 -10.62 12.44 6.01
CA LEU A 376 -11.61 12.94 5.05
C LEU A 376 -12.09 14.31 5.54
N VAL A 377 -11.84 15.35 4.74
CA VAL A 377 -12.11 16.75 5.10
C VAL A 377 -12.86 17.46 3.97
N ASP A 378 -13.50 18.59 4.28
CA ASP A 378 -14.03 19.48 3.25
C ASP A 378 -12.91 20.02 2.36
N LYS A 379 -13.22 20.24 1.10
CA LYS A 379 -12.29 20.79 0.12
C LYS A 379 -11.72 22.14 0.59
N GLY A 380 -10.41 22.27 0.53
CA GLY A 380 -9.65 23.44 0.99
C GLY A 380 -9.32 23.43 2.49
N ARG A 381 -9.67 22.38 3.24
CA ARG A 381 -9.38 22.28 4.69
C ARG A 381 -8.10 21.52 5.01
N SER A 382 -7.52 20.80 4.05
CA SER A 382 -6.33 19.96 4.27
C SER A 382 -5.14 20.71 4.89
N GLN A 383 -4.84 21.93 4.39
CA GLN A 383 -3.75 22.75 4.90
C GLN A 383 -3.94 23.12 6.38
N GLU A 384 -5.15 23.54 6.75
CA GLU A 384 -5.47 23.93 8.12
C GLU A 384 -5.37 22.74 9.08
N VAL A 385 -5.96 21.60 8.70
CA VAL A 385 -5.96 20.40 9.55
C VAL A 385 -4.53 19.87 9.72
N ALA A 386 -3.75 19.80 8.63
CA ALA A 386 -2.35 19.38 8.69
C ALA A 386 -1.52 20.30 9.59
N GLN A 387 -1.73 21.61 9.53
CA GLN A 387 -1.02 22.56 10.40
C GLN A 387 -1.39 22.35 11.89
N LYS A 388 -2.68 22.08 12.20
CA LYS A 388 -3.09 21.77 13.58
C LYS A 388 -2.41 20.51 14.12
N ILE A 389 -2.22 19.50 13.26
CA ILE A 389 -1.48 18.28 13.63
C ILE A 389 -0.01 18.63 13.89
N ALA A 390 0.61 19.41 13.02
CA ALA A 390 2.01 19.82 13.21
C ALA A 390 2.21 20.64 14.49
N ASP A 391 1.31 21.58 14.79
CA ASP A 391 1.35 22.38 16.01
C ASP A 391 1.23 21.52 17.28
N GLU A 392 0.41 20.46 17.23
CA GLU A 392 0.28 19.54 18.36
C GLU A 392 1.50 18.62 18.49
N PHE A 393 2.07 18.16 17.36
CA PHE A 393 3.32 17.39 17.35
C PHE A 393 4.47 18.16 17.96
N GLU A 394 4.63 19.46 17.63
CA GLU A 394 5.64 20.33 18.23
C GLU A 394 5.48 20.40 19.76
N LYS A 395 4.23 20.57 20.27
CA LYS A 395 3.95 20.60 21.71
C LYS A 395 4.30 19.30 22.43
N GLN A 396 4.11 18.17 21.75
CA GLN A 396 4.39 16.85 22.33
C GLN A 396 5.85 16.40 22.12
N GLY A 397 6.64 17.16 21.37
CA GLY A 397 8.04 16.84 21.09
C GLY A 397 8.20 15.72 20.05
N PHE A 398 7.19 15.48 19.22
CA PHE A 398 7.26 14.55 18.09
C PHE A 398 8.01 15.17 16.92
N HIS A 399 8.45 14.34 15.96
CA HIS A 399 9.01 14.82 14.71
C HIS A 399 7.97 15.64 13.93
N ALA A 400 8.44 16.65 13.19
CA ALA A 400 7.56 17.43 12.33
C ALA A 400 6.94 16.52 11.24
N PRO A 401 5.59 16.47 11.14
CA PRO A 401 4.94 15.64 10.14
C PRO A 401 5.04 16.27 8.76
N ARG A 402 4.84 15.46 7.71
CA ARG A 402 4.66 15.93 6.35
C ARG A 402 3.26 15.56 5.87
N ALA A 403 2.73 16.32 4.94
CA ALA A 403 1.38 16.11 4.43
C ALA A 403 1.38 15.95 2.90
N LEU A 404 0.34 15.34 2.38
CA LEU A 404 0.03 15.34 0.95
C LEU A 404 -1.49 15.23 0.73
N ALA A 405 -1.96 15.74 -0.39
CA ALA A 405 -3.32 15.54 -0.83
C ALA A 405 -3.41 14.28 -1.69
N ALA A 406 -4.38 13.41 -1.38
CA ALA A 406 -4.60 12.18 -2.12
C ALA A 406 -5.91 12.24 -2.91
N TYR A 407 -5.88 11.69 -4.10
CA TYR A 407 -7.04 11.37 -4.92
C TYR A 407 -6.80 10.05 -5.65
N ALA A 408 -7.85 9.40 -6.11
CA ALA A 408 -7.76 8.13 -6.81
C ALA A 408 -7.11 8.31 -8.18
N ALA A 409 -5.84 7.98 -8.29
CA ALA A 409 -5.03 8.10 -9.50
C ALA A 409 -5.03 6.82 -10.34
N LYS A 410 -4.43 6.89 -11.54
CA LYS A 410 -4.24 5.72 -12.42
C LYS A 410 -3.16 4.77 -11.87
N SER A 411 -3.26 3.50 -12.21
CA SER A 411 -2.26 2.47 -11.93
C SER A 411 -0.96 2.66 -12.74
N ALA A 412 -0.05 1.70 -12.61
CA ALA A 412 1.22 1.66 -13.34
C ALA A 412 1.04 1.77 -14.85
N SER A 413 1.92 2.53 -15.51
CA SER A 413 1.88 2.82 -16.96
C SER A 413 3.28 3.10 -17.52
N ARG A 414 3.45 2.86 -18.83
CA ARG A 414 4.55 3.43 -19.59
C ARG A 414 4.29 4.94 -19.74
N GLU A 415 5.32 5.74 -19.55
CA GLU A 415 5.23 7.20 -19.58
C GLU A 415 5.98 7.80 -20.78
N ALA A 416 7.02 7.13 -21.29
CA ALA A 416 7.75 7.52 -22.49
C ALA A 416 8.41 6.33 -23.18
#